data_af8daea2d4beb1ee06f8977ee61c7cbb
#
_entry.id   af8daea2d4beb1ee06f8977ee61c7cbb
#
_cell.length_a   1.000
_cell.length_b   1.000
_cell.length_c   1.000
_cell.angle_alpha   90.00
_cell.angle_beta   90.00
_cell.angle_gamma   90.00
#
_symmetry.space_group_name_H-M   'P 1'
#
loop_
_entity.id
_entity.type
_entity.pdbx_description
1 polymer ?
#
loop_
_entity_poly.entity_id
_entity_poly.type
_entity_poly.pdbx_seq_one_letter_code
_entity_poly.pdbx_strand_id
1 'polypeptide(L)'
;MEIDKEINRSLAITLLKSREAVMNRFRPMLASAKITEQQWRVLRGLSEYGEVEAGKLAIIACILPQSLSRISRNFEKQNLIFMKRDPNDARKIIMSLTNEGENLMSKALIESKEIYSNLIDDFGKENLDTLLKSLNLLQISLNPQKNNT
;
A
#
# COMPACT_ATOMS: atom_id res chain seq x y z
N MET A 1 -19.07 23.49 -19.12
CA MET A 1 -19.65 22.15 -18.79
C MET A 1 -19.01 20.99 -19.53
N GLU A 2 -18.71 21.10 -20.80
CA GLU A 2 -17.98 20.05 -21.53
C GLU A 2 -16.51 19.93 -21.09
N ILE A 3 -15.85 21.05 -20.84
CA ILE A 3 -14.46 21.10 -20.36
C ILE A 3 -14.31 20.38 -19.02
N ASP A 4 -15.27 20.54 -18.10
CA ASP A 4 -15.22 19.92 -16.77
C ASP A 4 -15.33 18.38 -16.84
N LYS A 5 -16.13 17.86 -17.75
CA LYS A 5 -16.25 16.40 -17.95
C LYS A 5 -15.00 15.80 -18.57
N GLU A 6 -14.39 16.52 -19.49
CA GLU A 6 -13.17 16.10 -20.18
C GLU A 6 -11.96 16.13 -19.22
N ILE A 7 -11.84 17.16 -18.39
CA ILE A 7 -10.78 17.28 -17.39
C ILE A 7 -10.90 16.15 -16.34
N ASN A 8 -12.09 15.93 -15.79
CA ASN A 8 -12.31 14.88 -14.79
C ASN A 8 -12.02 13.49 -15.36
N ARG A 9 -12.43 13.23 -16.59
CA ARG A 9 -12.15 11.97 -17.26
C ARG A 9 -10.66 11.82 -17.57
N SER A 10 -9.99 12.87 -18.00
CA SER A 10 -8.56 12.91 -18.26
C SER A 10 -7.75 12.68 -16.99
N LEU A 11 -8.09 13.32 -15.87
CA LEU A 11 -7.40 13.14 -14.58
C LEU A 11 -7.51 11.70 -14.08
N ALA A 12 -8.70 11.13 -14.03
CA ALA A 12 -8.93 9.77 -13.54
C ALA A 12 -8.17 8.73 -14.38
N ILE A 13 -8.25 8.83 -15.70
CA ILE A 13 -7.55 7.92 -16.61
C ILE A 13 -6.04 8.11 -16.54
N THR A 14 -5.56 9.35 -16.42
CA THR A 14 -4.14 9.65 -16.30
C THR A 14 -3.56 9.06 -15.01
N LEU A 15 -4.26 9.20 -13.89
CA LEU A 15 -3.87 8.58 -12.62
C LEU A 15 -3.81 7.06 -12.73
N LEU A 16 -4.82 6.44 -13.36
CA LEU A 16 -4.85 5.01 -13.56
C LEU A 16 -3.69 4.51 -14.42
N LYS A 17 -3.44 5.15 -15.56
CA LYS A 17 -2.31 4.82 -16.44
C LYS A 17 -0.97 5.01 -15.74
N SER A 18 -0.83 6.05 -14.94
CA SER A 18 0.39 6.33 -14.17
C SER A 18 0.64 5.24 -13.13
N ARG A 19 -0.42 4.83 -12.43
CA ARG A 19 -0.36 3.72 -11.48
C ARG A 19 0.08 2.42 -12.18
N GLU A 20 -0.50 2.10 -13.33
CA GLU A 20 -0.13 0.92 -14.11
C GLU A 20 1.34 0.96 -14.54
N ALA A 21 1.84 2.11 -15.00
CA ALA A 21 3.25 2.28 -15.37
C ALA A 21 4.20 2.01 -14.19
N VAL A 22 3.87 2.49 -13.01
CA VAL A 22 4.64 2.23 -11.77
C VAL A 22 4.56 0.76 -11.40
N MET A 23 3.37 0.20 -11.32
CA MET A 23 3.18 -1.19 -10.87
C MET A 23 3.75 -2.22 -11.83
N ASN A 24 3.80 -1.94 -13.11
CA ASN A 24 4.46 -2.81 -14.10
C ASN A 24 5.93 -3.09 -13.76
N ARG A 25 6.60 -2.18 -13.08
CA ARG A 25 7.98 -2.39 -12.63
C ARG A 25 8.09 -3.32 -11.43
N PHE A 26 7.06 -3.38 -10.58
CA PHE A 26 7.03 -4.23 -9.38
C PHE A 26 6.45 -5.63 -9.64
N ARG A 27 5.62 -5.79 -10.65
CA ARG A 27 4.91 -7.05 -10.92
C ARG A 27 5.82 -8.27 -11.10
N PRO A 28 6.99 -8.21 -11.78
CA PRO A 28 7.90 -9.36 -11.84
C PRO A 28 8.39 -9.81 -10.45
N MET A 29 8.72 -8.87 -9.58
CA MET A 29 9.13 -9.15 -8.19
C MET A 29 7.98 -9.82 -7.42
N LEU A 30 6.77 -9.27 -7.53
CA LEU A 30 5.58 -9.81 -6.85
C LEU A 30 5.25 -11.23 -7.36
N ALA A 31 5.34 -11.46 -8.66
CA ALA A 31 5.12 -12.77 -9.26
C ALA A 31 6.14 -13.80 -8.75
N SER A 32 7.42 -13.43 -8.67
CA SER A 32 8.48 -14.29 -8.13
C SER A 32 8.24 -14.63 -6.66
N ALA A 33 7.76 -13.68 -5.87
CA ALA A 33 7.42 -13.88 -4.47
C ALA A 33 6.06 -14.58 -4.27
N LYS A 34 5.29 -14.79 -5.33
CA LYS A 34 3.92 -15.31 -5.30
C LYS A 34 2.98 -14.47 -4.41
N ILE A 35 3.11 -13.17 -4.52
CA ILE A 35 2.36 -12.19 -3.73
C ILE A 35 1.55 -11.32 -4.69
N THR A 36 0.28 -11.07 -4.36
CA THR A 36 -0.57 -10.10 -5.08
C THR A 36 -0.22 -8.66 -4.67
N GLU A 37 -0.63 -7.68 -5.46
CA GLU A 37 -0.45 -6.27 -5.12
C GLU A 37 -1.12 -5.90 -3.79
N GLN A 38 -2.32 -6.42 -3.51
CA GLN A 38 -3.01 -6.18 -2.24
C GLN A 38 -2.28 -6.81 -1.07
N GLN A 39 -1.83 -8.04 -1.22
CA GLN A 39 -1.02 -8.74 -0.21
C GLN A 39 0.28 -7.98 0.08
N TRP A 40 0.95 -7.50 -0.96
CA TRP A 40 2.15 -6.67 -0.82
C TRP A 40 1.91 -5.43 0.03
N ARG A 41 0.81 -4.71 -0.23
CA ARG A 41 0.48 -3.50 0.56
C ARG A 41 0.24 -3.81 2.03
N VAL A 42 -0.38 -4.94 2.33
CA VAL A 42 -0.57 -5.41 3.73
C VAL A 42 0.76 -5.68 4.40
N LEU A 43 1.62 -6.47 3.77
CA LEU A 43 2.94 -6.80 4.31
C LEU A 43 3.82 -5.56 4.47
N ARG A 44 3.77 -4.64 3.51
CA ARG A 44 4.49 -3.35 3.59
C ARG A 44 4.03 -2.52 4.78
N GLY A 45 2.73 -2.43 4.99
CA GLY A 45 2.17 -1.71 6.14
C GLY A 45 2.65 -2.29 7.46
N LEU A 46 2.62 -3.60 7.61
CA LEU A 46 3.12 -4.27 8.82
C LEU A 46 4.63 -4.13 8.99
N SER A 47 5.40 -4.21 7.91
CA SER A 47 6.85 -4.01 7.95
C SER A 47 7.23 -2.60 8.39
N GLU A 48 6.47 -1.59 7.98
CA GLU A 48 6.76 -0.19 8.26
C GLU A 48 6.29 0.25 9.65
N TYR A 49 5.10 -0.19 10.07
CA TYR A 49 4.47 0.28 11.32
C TYR A 49 4.58 -0.70 12.49
N GLY A 50 5.04 -1.94 12.26
CA GLY A 50 5.13 -2.96 13.29
C GLY A 50 3.77 -3.57 13.65
N GLU A 51 3.33 -3.41 14.89
CA GLU A 51 1.99 -3.81 15.32
C GLU A 51 0.95 -2.78 14.87
N VAL A 52 -0.07 -3.23 14.14
CA VAL A 52 -1.11 -2.36 13.60
C VAL A 52 -2.49 -2.97 13.83
N GLU A 53 -3.43 -2.15 14.28
CA GLU A 53 -4.83 -2.53 14.38
C GLU A 53 -5.43 -2.70 12.97
N ALA A 54 -6.28 -3.73 12.80
CA ALA A 54 -6.81 -4.14 11.49
C ALA A 54 -7.50 -3.01 10.72
N GLY A 55 -8.33 -2.21 11.37
CA GLY A 55 -9.01 -1.08 10.73
C GLY A 55 -8.04 -0.04 10.18
N LYS A 56 -6.99 0.26 10.94
CA LYS A 56 -5.92 1.17 10.52
C LYS A 56 -5.10 0.58 9.38
N LEU A 57 -4.79 -0.70 9.44
CA LEU A 57 -4.04 -1.39 8.39
C LEU A 57 -4.80 -1.39 7.05
N ALA A 58 -6.12 -1.56 7.07
CA ALA A 58 -6.95 -1.48 5.86
C ALA A 58 -6.83 -0.09 5.19
N ILE A 59 -6.81 0.98 5.99
CA ILE A 59 -6.61 2.35 5.49
C ILE A 59 -5.20 2.52 4.93
N ILE A 60 -4.16 2.10 5.65
CA ILE A 60 -2.77 2.17 5.22
C ILE A 60 -2.56 1.41 3.91
N ALA A 61 -3.08 0.20 3.81
CA ALA A 61 -2.95 -0.65 2.63
C ALA A 61 -3.91 -0.28 1.48
N CYS A 62 -4.81 0.66 1.71
CA CYS A 62 -5.82 1.09 0.73
C CYS A 62 -6.65 -0.08 0.21
N ILE A 63 -7.17 -0.90 1.12
CA ILE A 63 -8.03 -2.06 0.83
C ILE A 63 -9.29 -2.05 1.70
N LEU A 64 -10.31 -2.76 1.24
CA LEU A 64 -11.55 -2.92 2.01
C LEU A 64 -11.30 -3.84 3.22
N PRO A 65 -11.99 -3.61 4.36
CA PRO A 65 -11.86 -4.47 5.54
C PRO A 65 -12.10 -5.95 5.27
N GLN A 66 -13.06 -6.29 4.39
CA GLN A 66 -13.32 -7.69 4.01
C GLN A 66 -12.15 -8.33 3.28
N SER A 67 -11.50 -7.56 2.39
CA SER A 67 -10.31 -8.02 1.66
C SER A 67 -9.14 -8.23 2.63
N LEU A 68 -8.94 -7.30 3.57
CA LEU A 68 -7.93 -7.46 4.62
C LEU A 68 -8.18 -8.72 5.47
N SER A 69 -9.41 -8.93 5.89
CA SER A 69 -9.79 -10.11 6.68
C SER A 69 -9.43 -11.42 5.98
N ARG A 70 -9.72 -11.51 4.68
CA ARG A 70 -9.38 -12.69 3.88
C ARG A 70 -7.86 -12.87 3.71
N ILE A 71 -7.16 -11.80 3.37
CA ILE A 71 -5.70 -11.80 3.21
C ILE A 71 -5.02 -12.19 4.52
N SER A 72 -5.47 -11.62 5.62
CA SER A 72 -4.90 -11.86 6.95
C SER A 72 -5.03 -13.32 7.38
N ARG A 73 -6.19 -13.92 7.17
CA ARG A 73 -6.40 -15.34 7.46
C ARG A 73 -5.50 -16.24 6.63
N ASN A 74 -5.30 -15.90 5.36
CA ASN A 74 -4.41 -16.63 4.48
C ASN A 74 -2.94 -16.52 4.96
N PHE A 75 -2.50 -15.33 5.31
CA PHE A 75 -1.15 -15.10 5.82
C PHE A 75 -0.90 -15.74 7.19
N GLU A 76 -1.92 -15.78 8.04
CA GLU A 76 -1.84 -16.48 9.33
C GLU A 76 -1.63 -17.98 9.11
N LYS A 77 -2.35 -18.59 8.18
CA LYS A 77 -2.17 -20.00 7.80
C LYS A 77 -0.77 -20.28 7.25
N GLN A 78 -0.17 -19.33 6.54
CA GLN A 78 1.20 -19.42 6.02
C GLN A 78 2.25 -19.08 7.07
N ASN A 79 1.85 -18.77 8.30
CA ASN A 79 2.73 -18.33 9.38
C ASN A 79 3.57 -17.08 9.03
N LEU A 80 3.00 -16.17 8.26
CA LEU A 80 3.63 -14.90 7.89
C LEU A 80 3.21 -13.75 8.79
N ILE A 81 1.99 -13.80 9.34
CA ILE A 81 1.49 -12.80 10.28
C ILE A 81 0.96 -13.46 11.55
N PHE A 82 1.00 -12.69 12.62
CA PHE A 82 0.42 -12.99 13.90
C PHE A 82 -0.75 -12.05 14.16
N MET A 83 -1.88 -12.60 14.63
CA MET A 83 -3.08 -11.83 14.99
C MET A 83 -3.43 -12.08 16.45
N LYS A 84 -3.71 -11.01 17.18
CA LYS A 84 -4.17 -11.08 18.57
C LYS A 84 -5.29 -10.05 18.79
N ARG A 85 -6.15 -10.31 19.78
CA ARG A 85 -7.13 -9.33 20.21
C ARG A 85 -6.44 -8.23 21.02
N ASP A 86 -6.91 -6.99 20.87
CA ASP A 86 -6.45 -5.88 21.71
C ASP A 86 -6.83 -6.16 23.16
N PRO A 87 -5.88 -6.09 24.12
CA PRO A 87 -6.17 -6.28 25.55
C PRO A 87 -7.18 -5.29 26.12
N ASN A 88 -7.26 -4.09 25.52
CA ASN A 88 -8.14 -3.01 25.98
C ASN A 88 -9.50 -3.00 25.28
N ASP A 89 -9.61 -3.61 24.09
CA ASP A 89 -10.86 -3.69 23.33
C ASP A 89 -10.88 -4.98 22.47
N ALA A 90 -11.58 -5.99 22.96
CA ALA A 90 -11.66 -7.30 22.31
C ALA A 90 -12.30 -7.29 20.91
N ARG A 91 -12.91 -6.18 20.50
CA ARG A 91 -13.45 -6.00 19.15
C ARG A 91 -12.36 -5.67 18.12
N LYS A 92 -11.21 -5.20 18.60
CA LYS A 92 -10.05 -4.83 17.77
C LYS A 92 -9.08 -6.00 17.65
N ILE A 93 -8.57 -6.20 16.44
CA ILE A 93 -7.52 -7.18 16.15
C ILE A 93 -6.24 -6.43 15.81
N ILE A 94 -5.15 -6.82 16.46
CA ILE A 94 -3.82 -6.29 16.22
C ILE A 94 -3.03 -7.32 15.41
N MET A 95 -2.39 -6.86 14.35
CA MET A 95 -1.62 -7.67 13.43
C MET A 95 -0.16 -7.28 13.46
N SER A 96 0.71 -8.26 13.31
CA SER A 96 2.16 -8.06 13.19
C SER A 96 2.78 -9.15 12.32
N LEU A 97 3.98 -8.90 11.81
CA LEU A 97 4.74 -9.92 11.10
C LEU A 97 5.31 -10.95 12.09
N THR A 98 5.34 -12.20 11.66
CA THR A 98 6.15 -13.25 12.31
C THR A 98 7.61 -13.12 11.88
N ASN A 99 8.51 -13.92 12.45
CA ASN A 99 9.90 -13.99 11.98
C ASN A 99 9.99 -14.41 10.51
N GLU A 100 9.15 -15.33 10.07
CA GLU A 100 9.05 -15.76 8.67
C GLU A 100 8.55 -14.62 7.78
N GLY A 101 7.56 -13.87 8.25
CA GLY A 101 7.07 -12.69 7.57
C GLY A 101 8.13 -11.60 7.43
N GLU A 102 8.90 -11.34 8.47
CA GLU A 102 10.02 -10.41 8.45
C GLU A 102 11.13 -10.84 7.50
N ASN A 103 11.45 -12.14 7.47
CA ASN A 103 12.44 -12.70 6.55
C ASN A 103 12.00 -12.55 5.09
N LEU A 104 10.73 -12.84 4.80
CA LEU A 104 10.16 -12.63 3.47
C LEU A 104 10.28 -11.16 3.06
N MET A 105 9.90 -10.24 3.95
CA MET A 105 9.92 -8.81 3.68
C MET A 105 11.34 -8.27 3.53
N SER A 106 12.30 -8.75 4.30
CA SER A 106 13.71 -8.33 4.18
C SER A 106 14.25 -8.57 2.78
N LYS A 107 13.95 -9.72 2.19
CA LYS A 107 14.34 -10.05 0.81
C LYS A 107 13.60 -9.19 -0.22
N ALA A 108 12.28 -9.12 -0.10
CA ALA A 108 11.46 -8.37 -1.03
C ALA A 108 11.75 -6.86 -1.01
N LEU A 109 12.08 -6.32 0.15
CA LEU A 109 12.44 -4.89 0.29
C LEU A 109 13.74 -4.53 -0.41
N ILE A 110 14.71 -5.43 -0.48
CA ILE A 110 15.95 -5.21 -1.24
C ILE A 110 15.63 -5.00 -2.72
N GLU A 111 14.85 -5.91 -3.31
CA GLU A 111 14.43 -5.79 -4.72
C GLU A 111 13.54 -4.56 -4.94
N SER A 112 12.63 -4.29 -4.03
CA SER A 112 11.75 -3.11 -4.09
C SER A 112 12.54 -1.81 -4.11
N LYS A 113 13.58 -1.69 -3.29
CA LYS A 113 14.46 -0.51 -3.27
C LYS A 113 15.20 -0.32 -4.57
N GLU A 114 15.67 -1.39 -5.18
CA GLU A 114 16.36 -1.34 -6.47
C GLU A 114 15.39 -0.89 -7.58
N ILE A 115 14.20 -1.46 -7.63
CA ILE A 115 13.15 -1.06 -8.58
C ILE A 115 12.81 0.43 -8.42
N TYR A 116 12.66 0.88 -7.18
CA TYR A 116 12.34 2.28 -6.87
C TYR A 116 13.49 3.22 -7.24
N SER A 117 14.72 2.81 -7.00
CA SER A 117 15.92 3.56 -7.41
C SER A 117 15.98 3.75 -8.93
N ASN A 118 15.71 2.69 -9.69
CA ASN A 118 15.66 2.76 -11.15
C ASN A 118 14.53 3.67 -11.64
N LEU A 119 13.37 3.64 -10.97
CA LEU A 119 12.27 4.55 -11.27
C LEU A 119 12.66 6.00 -11.04
N ILE A 120 13.37 6.29 -9.96
CA ILE A 120 13.87 7.64 -9.66
C ILE A 120 14.88 8.09 -10.71
N ASP A 121 15.78 7.20 -11.15
CA ASP A 121 16.75 7.51 -12.20
C ASP A 121 16.05 7.86 -13.52
N ASP A 122 15.00 7.15 -13.88
CA ASP A 122 14.27 7.39 -15.12
C ASP A 122 13.39 8.64 -15.08
N PHE A 123 12.72 8.89 -13.96
CA PHE A 123 11.76 9.99 -13.81
C PHE A 123 12.40 11.28 -13.30
N GLY A 124 13.43 11.16 -12.47
CA GLY A 124 14.09 12.27 -11.79
C GLY A 124 13.54 12.48 -10.38
N LYS A 125 14.47 12.64 -9.43
CA LYS A 125 14.13 12.82 -8.02
C LYS A 125 13.27 14.07 -7.78
N GLU A 126 13.63 15.20 -8.39
CA GLU A 126 12.86 16.44 -8.25
C GLU A 126 11.45 16.32 -8.81
N ASN A 127 11.30 15.65 -9.95
CA ASN A 127 9.99 15.38 -10.55
C ASN A 127 9.14 14.50 -9.64
N LEU A 128 9.75 13.48 -9.03
CA LEU A 128 9.04 12.61 -8.09
C LEU A 128 8.60 13.37 -6.85
N ASP A 129 9.47 14.18 -6.25
CA ASP A 129 9.14 15.00 -5.08
C ASP A 129 7.98 15.96 -5.38
N THR A 130 8.02 16.61 -6.52
CA THR A 130 6.94 17.51 -6.97
C THR A 130 5.63 16.77 -7.18
N LEU A 131 5.68 15.62 -7.83
CA LEU A 131 4.50 14.78 -8.07
C LEU A 131 3.86 14.32 -6.75
N LEU A 132 4.66 13.81 -5.81
CA LEU A 132 4.15 13.34 -4.52
C LEU A 132 3.51 14.47 -3.71
N LYS A 133 4.10 15.66 -3.71
CA LYS A 133 3.51 16.86 -3.07
C LYS A 133 2.16 17.20 -3.71
N SER A 134 2.08 17.20 -5.03
CA SER A 134 0.85 17.50 -5.76
C SER A 134 -0.24 16.47 -5.52
N LEU A 135 0.11 15.18 -5.49
CA LEU A 135 -0.83 14.10 -5.21
C LEU A 135 -1.34 14.14 -3.76
N ASN A 136 -0.47 14.46 -2.80
CA ASN A 136 -0.89 14.68 -1.41
C ASN A 136 -1.86 15.85 -1.29
N LEU A 137 -1.57 16.97 -1.93
CA LEU A 137 -2.45 18.14 -1.94
C LEU A 137 -3.81 17.79 -2.56
N LEU A 138 -3.82 17.03 -3.65
CA LEU A 138 -5.05 16.54 -4.28
C LEU A 138 -5.92 15.75 -3.30
N GLN A 139 -5.31 14.78 -2.60
CA GLN A 139 -6.00 13.93 -1.62
C GLN A 139 -6.58 14.75 -0.47
N ILE A 140 -5.81 15.68 0.09
CA ILE A 140 -6.25 16.57 1.18
C ILE A 140 -7.40 17.46 0.71
N SER A 141 -7.29 18.02 -0.48
CA SER A 141 -8.29 18.94 -1.03
C SER A 141 -9.63 18.26 -1.29
N LEU A 142 -9.61 16.99 -1.69
CA LEU A 142 -10.82 16.22 -2.01
C LEU A 142 -11.44 15.52 -0.80
N ASN A 143 -10.68 15.33 0.28
CA ASN A 143 -11.14 14.64 1.50
C ASN A 143 -10.86 15.47 2.76
N PRO A 144 -11.43 16.70 2.89
CA PRO A 144 -11.08 17.62 3.98
C PRO A 144 -11.47 17.12 5.37
N GLN A 145 -12.42 16.18 5.49
CA GLN A 145 -12.93 15.71 6.78
C GLN A 145 -12.04 14.65 7.47
N LYS A 146 -11.02 14.12 6.80
CA LYS A 146 -10.11 13.14 7.40
C LYS A 146 -8.95 13.77 8.18
N ASN A 147 -8.83 15.09 8.17
CA ASN A 147 -7.73 15.81 8.80
C ASN A 147 -8.05 16.38 10.19
N ASN A 148 -9.22 16.08 10.75
CA ASN A 148 -9.67 16.56 12.07
C ASN A 148 -9.76 15.46 13.15
N THR A 149 -8.99 14.38 13.00
CA THR A 149 -8.86 13.37 14.07
C THR A 149 -7.40 13.10 14.39
#